data_521ecffad4051986dc16d615c934f60b
#
_entry.id   521ecffad4051986dc16d615c934f60b
#
_cell.length_a   1.000
_cell.length_b   1.000
_cell.length_c   1.000
_cell.angle_alpha   90.00
_cell.angle_beta   90.00
_cell.angle_gamma   90.00
#
_symmetry.space_group_name_H-M   'P 1'
#
loop_
_entity.id
_entity.type
_entity.pdbx_description
1 polymer ?
#
loop_
_entity_poly.entity_id
_entity_poly.type
_entity_poly.pdbx_seq_one_letter_code
_entity_poly.pdbx_strand_id
1 'polypeptide(L)'
;MVHLVYCDNKEKVLAKILNGSKTMIIRSASGRKIPHSRVFSNEELYFIEKGSGLISTKATVKNVQNFVKLSDEEIKDIIDKNNLKLNLSEKQKERWHKKCLCLVEFDRMEIINPMKLDHQSNMDDWLIINTIEDVVEGTSIQYNYENSKMTAFNNIK
;
A
#
# COMPACT_ATOMS: atom_id res chain seq x y z
N MET A 1 -9.86 -3.54 -8.88
CA MET A 1 -9.29 -4.40 -7.82
C MET A 1 -9.37 -3.69 -6.48
N VAL A 2 -9.29 -4.44 -5.44
CA VAL A 2 -9.27 -3.95 -4.06
C VAL A 2 -7.89 -4.27 -3.47
N HIS A 3 -7.40 -3.39 -2.63
CA HIS A 3 -6.06 -3.51 -2.06
C HIS A 3 -6.13 -3.56 -0.54
N LEU A 4 -5.40 -4.50 0.06
CA LEU A 4 -5.20 -4.51 1.51
C LEU A 4 -3.78 -4.04 1.80
N VAL A 5 -3.67 -2.96 2.56
CA VAL A 5 -2.41 -2.27 2.84
C VAL A 5 -2.03 -2.48 4.31
N TYR A 6 -0.89 -3.12 4.53
CA TYR A 6 -0.38 -3.33 5.89
C TYR A 6 0.39 -2.09 6.33
N CYS A 7 0.00 -1.54 7.48
CA CYS A 7 0.58 -0.33 8.04
C CYS A 7 1.54 -0.67 9.19
N ASP A 8 2.73 -0.08 9.15
CA ASP A 8 3.75 -0.29 10.18
C ASP A 8 3.23 0.24 11.53
N ASN A 9 3.25 -0.62 12.54
CA ASN A 9 2.75 -0.25 13.87
C ASN A 9 3.77 0.58 14.66
N LYS A 10 5.07 0.40 14.43
CA LYS A 10 6.12 1.14 15.12
C LYS A 10 6.16 2.60 14.69
N GLU A 11 5.93 2.86 13.41
CA GLU A 11 5.89 4.21 12.85
C GLU A 11 4.50 4.84 12.93
N LYS A 12 3.54 4.13 13.51
CA LYS A 12 2.17 4.61 13.75
C LYS A 12 1.50 5.11 12.47
N VAL A 13 1.70 4.39 11.38
CA VAL A 13 1.21 4.78 10.05
C VAL A 13 -0.31 4.91 10.05
N LEU A 14 -1.03 3.94 10.62
CA LEU A 14 -2.49 3.98 10.64
C LEU A 14 -3.02 5.20 11.44
N ALA A 15 -2.38 5.53 12.56
CA ALA A 15 -2.77 6.70 13.34
C ALA A 15 -2.62 7.99 12.54
N LYS A 16 -1.58 8.10 11.73
CA LYS A 16 -1.36 9.26 10.85
C LYS A 16 -2.41 9.35 9.75
N ILE A 17 -2.85 8.21 9.23
CA ILE A 17 -3.93 8.16 8.25
C ILE A 17 -5.24 8.61 8.90
N LEU A 18 -5.53 8.08 10.09
CA LEU A 18 -6.78 8.39 10.80
C LEU A 18 -6.89 9.84 11.21
N ASN A 19 -5.79 10.49 11.57
CA ASN A 19 -5.82 11.91 11.96
C ASN A 19 -5.69 12.88 10.78
N GLY A 20 -5.59 12.35 9.55
CA GLY A 20 -5.53 13.15 8.34
C GLY A 20 -4.14 13.70 8.00
N SER A 21 -3.12 13.42 8.80
CA SER A 21 -1.77 13.94 8.54
C SER A 21 -1.00 13.14 7.48
N LYS A 22 -1.53 11.99 7.07
CA LYS A 22 -0.94 11.17 6.02
C LYS A 22 -2.01 10.82 4.99
N THR A 23 -1.79 11.26 3.74
CA THR A 23 -2.74 11.07 2.63
C THR A 23 -2.10 10.37 1.45
N MET A 24 -0.91 9.84 1.62
CA MET A 24 -0.18 9.13 0.57
C MET A 24 0.63 7.99 1.16
N ILE A 25 0.59 6.85 0.50
CA ILE A 25 1.37 5.66 0.87
C ILE A 25 2.52 5.52 -0.12
N ILE A 26 3.67 5.10 0.38
CA ILE A 26 4.83 4.77 -0.45
C ILE A 26 5.16 3.28 -0.32
N ARG A 27 5.50 2.68 -1.44
CA ARG A 27 6.15 1.35 -1.49
C ARG A 27 7.31 1.44 -2.46
N SER A 28 8.37 0.71 -2.17
CA SER A 28 9.58 0.76 -3.00
C SER A 28 10.30 -0.58 -3.01
N ALA A 29 11.10 -0.78 -4.04
CA ALA A 29 11.98 -1.94 -4.17
C ALA A 29 13.10 -1.62 -5.16
N SER A 30 14.10 -2.49 -5.25
CA SER A 30 15.18 -2.33 -6.23
C SER A 30 14.70 -2.56 -7.65
N GLY A 31 13.67 -3.41 -7.83
CA GLY A 31 12.97 -3.60 -9.10
C GLY A 31 11.48 -3.36 -8.92
N ARG A 32 10.69 -3.60 -9.97
CA ARG A 32 9.24 -3.46 -9.86
C ARG A 32 8.68 -4.61 -9.03
N LYS A 33 7.99 -4.24 -7.97
CA LYS A 33 7.33 -5.17 -7.06
C LYS A 33 5.98 -4.58 -6.71
N ILE A 34 4.96 -5.42 -6.49
CA ILE A 34 3.64 -4.90 -6.13
C ILE A 34 3.79 -3.95 -4.93
N PRO A 35 3.04 -2.87 -4.90
CA PRO A 35 1.91 -2.49 -5.78
C PRO A 35 2.31 -1.72 -7.05
N HIS A 36 3.61 -1.58 -7.34
CA HIS A 36 4.09 -0.79 -8.49
C HIS A 36 3.35 -1.19 -9.76
N SER A 37 2.79 -0.20 -10.43
CA SER A 37 2.07 -0.35 -11.71
C SER A 37 0.79 -1.21 -11.62
N ARG A 38 0.32 -1.51 -10.42
CA ARG A 38 -0.85 -2.36 -10.22
C ARG A 38 -1.98 -1.68 -9.45
N VAL A 39 -1.86 -0.38 -9.17
CA VAL A 39 -2.88 0.42 -8.48
C VAL A 39 -3.35 1.51 -9.41
N PHE A 40 -4.67 1.70 -9.47
CA PHE A 40 -5.28 2.68 -10.36
C PHE A 40 -6.27 3.57 -9.62
N SER A 41 -6.49 4.78 -10.15
CA SER A 41 -7.45 5.73 -9.57
C SER A 41 -8.83 5.10 -9.43
N ASN A 42 -9.52 5.44 -8.35
CA ASN A 42 -10.86 4.98 -7.98
C ASN A 42 -10.92 3.55 -7.43
N GLU A 43 -9.79 2.86 -7.34
CA GLU A 43 -9.76 1.57 -6.65
C GLU A 43 -9.85 1.78 -5.13
N GLU A 44 -10.26 0.74 -4.41
CA GLU A 44 -10.41 0.81 -2.96
C GLU A 44 -9.17 0.33 -2.24
N LEU A 45 -8.82 1.05 -1.18
CA LEU A 45 -7.76 0.66 -0.24
C LEU A 45 -8.40 0.32 1.10
N TYR A 46 -7.98 -0.79 1.68
CA TYR A 46 -8.29 -1.12 3.07
C TYR A 46 -6.98 -1.14 3.84
N PHE A 47 -7.01 -0.58 5.05
CA PHE A 47 -5.82 -0.48 5.89
C PHE A 47 -5.93 -1.39 7.10
N ILE A 48 -4.83 -2.07 7.40
CA ILE A 48 -4.71 -2.89 8.58
C ILE A 48 -3.37 -2.56 9.25
N GLU A 49 -3.39 -2.36 10.57
CA GLU A 49 -2.15 -2.20 11.31
C GLU A 49 -1.52 -3.56 11.53
N LYS A 50 -0.23 -3.68 11.25
CA LYS A 50 0.49 -4.95 11.45
C LYS A 50 0.32 -5.43 12.88
N GLY A 51 -0.03 -6.70 13.03
CA GLY A 51 -0.22 -7.34 14.33
C GLY A 51 -1.59 -7.16 14.95
N SER A 52 -2.44 -6.30 14.43
CA SER A 52 -3.78 -6.06 15.00
C SER A 52 -4.79 -7.13 14.61
N GLY A 53 -4.65 -7.69 13.43
CA GLY A 53 -5.63 -8.65 12.90
C GLY A 53 -6.97 -8.05 12.51
N LEU A 54 -7.13 -6.72 12.58
CA LEU A 54 -8.40 -6.04 12.33
C LEU A 54 -8.27 -5.04 11.19
N ILE A 55 -9.16 -5.16 10.19
CA ILE A 55 -9.30 -4.24 9.08
C ILE A 55 -10.39 -3.24 9.49
N SER A 56 -10.02 -1.98 9.71
CA SER A 56 -10.94 -1.01 10.30
C SER A 56 -11.07 0.30 9.54
N THR A 57 -10.34 0.45 8.42
CA THR A 57 -10.27 1.72 7.70
C THR A 57 -10.23 1.45 6.20
N LYS A 58 -10.92 2.28 5.43
CA LYS A 58 -10.82 2.23 3.98
C LYS A 58 -10.72 3.63 3.38
N ALA A 59 -10.24 3.68 2.14
CA ALA A 59 -10.12 4.92 1.38
C ALA A 59 -10.23 4.62 -0.11
N THR A 60 -10.23 5.67 -0.93
CA THR A 60 -10.29 5.56 -2.39
C THR A 60 -8.99 6.09 -2.97
N VAL A 61 -8.42 5.40 -3.93
CA VAL A 61 -7.22 5.84 -4.65
C VAL A 61 -7.57 7.09 -5.46
N LYS A 62 -6.81 8.16 -5.21
CA LYS A 62 -6.97 9.42 -5.92
C LYS A 62 -5.99 9.53 -7.08
N ASN A 63 -4.72 9.22 -6.84
CA ASN A 63 -3.67 9.38 -7.82
C ASN A 63 -2.52 8.42 -7.53
N VAL A 64 -1.86 7.96 -8.58
CA VAL A 64 -0.74 7.02 -8.46
C VAL A 64 0.43 7.51 -9.30
N GLN A 65 1.64 7.43 -8.74
CA GLN A 65 2.87 7.75 -9.46
C GLN A 65 3.82 6.57 -9.33
N ASN A 66 4.32 6.09 -10.46
CA ASN A 66 5.26 4.97 -10.51
C ASN A 66 6.57 5.43 -11.15
N PHE A 67 7.68 5.10 -10.52
CA PHE A 67 9.02 5.48 -10.98
C PHE A 67 9.92 4.25 -11.04
N VAL A 68 10.83 4.22 -12.00
CA VAL A 68 11.81 3.15 -12.15
C VAL A 68 13.21 3.74 -12.39
N LYS A 69 14.23 2.97 -12.07
CA LYS A 69 15.63 3.30 -12.37
C LYS A 69 16.05 4.68 -11.85
N LEU A 70 15.58 5.05 -10.68
CA LEU A 70 15.91 6.33 -10.10
C LEU A 70 17.34 6.35 -9.55
N SER A 71 18.00 7.52 -9.67
CA SER A 71 19.24 7.79 -8.95
C SER A 71 18.94 8.10 -7.48
N ASP A 72 19.96 8.06 -6.63
CA ASP A 72 19.80 8.39 -5.21
C ASP A 72 19.26 9.81 -5.03
N GLU A 73 19.75 10.74 -5.82
CA GLU A 73 19.30 12.14 -5.77
C GLU A 73 17.83 12.26 -6.19
N GLU A 74 17.44 11.58 -7.25
CA GLU A 74 16.06 11.57 -7.70
C GLU A 74 15.11 10.97 -6.67
N ILE A 75 15.51 9.88 -6.01
CA ILE A 75 14.72 9.25 -4.95
C ILE A 75 14.49 10.25 -3.82
N LYS A 76 15.55 10.89 -3.35
CA LYS A 76 15.48 11.87 -2.27
C LYS A 76 14.55 13.02 -2.63
N ASP A 77 14.68 13.56 -3.84
CA ASP A 77 13.84 14.67 -4.31
C ASP A 77 12.37 14.29 -4.35
N ILE A 78 12.05 13.11 -4.88
CA ILE A 78 10.67 12.64 -4.97
C ILE A 78 10.05 12.47 -3.58
N ILE A 79 10.78 11.85 -2.67
CA ILE A 79 10.29 11.63 -1.31
C ILE A 79 10.10 12.97 -0.60
N ASP A 80 11.09 13.86 -0.64
CA ASP A 80 11.01 15.16 0.04
C ASP A 80 9.90 16.04 -0.54
N LYS A 81 9.75 16.03 -1.85
CA LYS A 81 8.70 16.78 -2.54
C LYS A 81 7.29 16.34 -2.13
N ASN A 82 7.12 15.07 -1.81
CA ASN A 82 5.82 14.49 -1.46
C ASN A 82 5.65 14.30 0.04
N ASN A 83 6.63 14.70 0.87
CA ASN A 83 6.58 14.34 2.29
C ASN A 83 5.49 15.05 3.10
N LEU A 84 4.95 16.13 2.60
CA LEU A 84 3.79 16.74 3.24
C LEU A 84 2.61 15.75 3.29
N LYS A 85 2.46 14.97 2.24
CA LYS A 85 1.41 13.95 2.14
C LYS A 85 1.85 12.60 2.70
N LEU A 86 3.11 12.22 2.52
CA LEU A 86 3.67 10.95 2.98
C LEU A 86 3.85 10.93 4.49
N ASN A 87 4.25 12.05 5.07
CA ASN A 87 4.50 12.19 6.52
C ASN A 87 5.44 11.11 7.04
N LEU A 88 6.60 10.96 6.40
CA LEU A 88 7.61 9.97 6.78
C LEU A 88 8.59 10.54 7.78
N SER A 89 8.98 9.71 8.76
CA SER A 89 10.14 9.97 9.60
C SER A 89 11.43 9.78 8.79
N GLU A 90 12.56 10.24 9.31
CA GLU A 90 13.85 10.02 8.65
C GLU A 90 14.13 8.52 8.47
N LYS A 91 13.76 7.72 9.46
CA LYS A 91 13.91 6.26 9.41
C LYS A 91 13.07 5.66 8.26
N GLN A 92 11.86 6.14 8.07
CA GLN A 92 11.00 5.68 6.99
C GLN A 92 11.52 6.14 5.64
N LYS A 93 12.07 7.33 5.54
CA LYS A 93 12.70 7.80 4.30
C LYS A 93 13.85 6.88 3.89
N GLU A 94 14.69 6.47 4.83
CA GLU A 94 15.76 5.51 4.57
C GLU A 94 15.22 4.17 4.10
N ARG A 95 14.20 3.66 4.79
CA ARG A 95 13.58 2.39 4.45
C ARG A 95 13.10 2.35 3.01
N TRP A 96 12.47 3.41 2.56
CA TRP A 96 11.85 3.47 1.24
C TRP A 96 12.76 4.03 0.16
N HIS A 97 14.01 4.33 0.48
CA HIS A 97 14.99 4.83 -0.48
C HIS A 97 15.46 3.69 -1.40
N LYS A 98 14.69 3.41 -2.44
CA LYS A 98 14.94 2.36 -3.43
C LYS A 98 14.70 2.91 -4.84
N LYS A 99 15.21 2.21 -5.85
CA LYS A 99 15.23 2.68 -7.24
C LYS A 99 13.86 2.68 -7.93
N CYS A 100 12.92 1.87 -7.46
CA CYS A 100 11.56 1.88 -7.96
C CYS A 100 10.64 2.34 -6.87
N LEU A 101 9.83 3.37 -7.14
CA LEU A 101 8.88 3.91 -6.18
C LEU A 101 7.46 3.83 -6.73
N CYS A 102 6.53 3.53 -5.83
CA CYS A 102 5.11 3.64 -6.09
C CYS A 102 4.52 4.52 -5.01
N LEU A 103 3.95 5.66 -5.42
CA LEU A 103 3.29 6.60 -4.52
C LEU A 103 1.78 6.53 -4.79
N VAL A 104 1.01 6.22 -3.76
CA VAL A 104 -0.45 6.08 -3.88
C VAL A 104 -1.10 7.13 -3.01
N GLU A 105 -1.65 8.15 -3.62
CA GLU A 105 -2.42 9.19 -2.94
C GLU A 105 -3.87 8.72 -2.82
N PHE A 106 -4.48 8.97 -1.66
CA PHE A 106 -5.85 8.56 -1.42
C PHE A 106 -6.66 9.67 -0.78
N ASP A 107 -7.98 9.54 -0.89
CA ASP A 107 -8.94 10.42 -0.22
C ASP A 107 -10.14 9.59 0.24
N ARG A 108 -11.20 10.26 0.73
CA ARG A 108 -12.43 9.60 1.18
C ARG A 108 -12.17 8.52 2.22
N MET A 109 -11.23 8.80 3.12
CA MET A 109 -10.93 7.88 4.22
C MET A 109 -12.15 7.78 5.13
N GLU A 110 -12.50 6.54 5.50
CA GLU A 110 -13.59 6.30 6.45
C GLU A 110 -13.24 5.15 7.39
N ILE A 111 -13.73 5.27 8.60
CA ILE A 111 -13.64 4.21 9.60
C ILE A 111 -14.82 3.28 9.38
N ILE A 112 -14.55 2.00 9.27
CA ILE A 112 -15.58 0.98 9.04
C ILE A 112 -15.70 0.07 10.26
N ASN A 113 -16.77 -0.72 10.31
CA ASN A 113 -16.88 -1.76 11.33
C ASN A 113 -15.71 -2.72 11.17
N PRO A 114 -14.93 -2.98 12.24
CA PRO A 114 -13.76 -3.82 12.13
C PRO A 114 -14.10 -5.21 11.59
N MET A 115 -13.28 -5.67 10.65
CA MET A 115 -13.38 -7.01 10.08
C MET A 115 -12.13 -7.79 10.47
N LYS A 116 -12.32 -9.02 10.95
CA LYS A 116 -11.20 -9.84 11.35
C LYS A 116 -10.51 -10.44 10.13
N LEU A 117 -9.21 -10.22 10.04
CA LEU A 117 -8.40 -10.75 8.96
C LEU A 117 -8.32 -12.27 9.08
N ASP A 118 -8.58 -12.97 7.99
CA ASP A 118 -8.35 -14.41 7.86
C ASP A 118 -7.62 -14.62 6.54
N HIS A 119 -6.32 -14.51 6.59
CA HIS A 119 -5.47 -14.61 5.42
C HIS A 119 -4.25 -15.46 5.73
N GLN A 120 -3.88 -16.29 4.77
CA GLN A 120 -2.68 -17.10 4.84
C GLN A 120 -1.46 -16.20 4.99
N SER A 121 -0.60 -16.51 5.97
CA SER A 121 0.61 -15.71 6.22
C SER A 121 1.51 -15.64 5.01
N ASN A 122 1.99 -14.43 4.68
CA ASN A 122 2.97 -14.21 3.63
C ASN A 122 3.86 -13.02 4.01
N MET A 123 4.84 -12.72 3.17
CA MET A 123 5.80 -11.65 3.40
C MET A 123 5.41 -10.32 2.76
N ASP A 124 4.31 -10.28 2.05
CA ASP A 124 3.91 -9.08 1.34
C ASP A 124 3.26 -8.07 2.28
N ASP A 125 3.59 -6.79 2.09
CA ASP A 125 2.97 -5.68 2.83
C ASP A 125 1.75 -5.13 2.09
N TRP A 126 1.35 -5.75 1.01
CA TRP A 126 0.28 -5.30 0.13
C TRP A 126 -0.35 -6.50 -0.57
N LEU A 127 -1.67 -6.63 -0.48
CA LEU A 127 -2.40 -7.66 -1.19
C LEU A 127 -3.31 -7.02 -2.23
N ILE A 128 -3.41 -7.64 -3.39
CA ILE A 128 -4.34 -7.24 -4.45
C ILE A 128 -5.40 -8.34 -4.54
N ILE A 129 -6.65 -7.99 -4.28
CA ILE A 129 -7.76 -8.94 -4.17
C ILE A 129 -8.96 -8.46 -4.97
N ASN A 130 -9.91 -9.34 -5.20
CA ASN A 130 -11.13 -8.96 -5.91
C ASN A 130 -12.09 -8.22 -4.99
N THR A 131 -12.33 -8.74 -3.79
CA THR A 131 -13.16 -8.11 -2.77
C THR A 131 -12.50 -8.29 -1.41
N ILE A 132 -12.84 -7.40 -0.47
CA ILE A 132 -12.27 -7.49 0.88
C ILE A 132 -12.73 -8.77 1.60
N GLU A 133 -13.90 -9.29 1.28
CA GLU A 133 -14.44 -10.51 1.86
C GLU A 133 -13.53 -11.71 1.60
N ASP A 134 -12.69 -11.65 0.57
CA ASP A 134 -11.76 -12.72 0.22
C ASP A 134 -10.71 -12.96 1.31
N VAL A 135 -10.50 -12.02 2.22
CA VAL A 135 -9.49 -12.10 3.29
C VAL A 135 -10.09 -11.91 4.68
N VAL A 136 -11.41 -11.98 4.82
CA VAL A 136 -12.11 -11.75 6.06
C VAL A 136 -12.65 -13.07 6.61
N GLU A 137 -12.61 -13.24 7.95
CA GLU A 137 -13.11 -14.43 8.62
C GLU A 137 -14.55 -14.73 8.23
N GLY A 138 -14.79 -15.99 7.88
CA GLY A 138 -16.11 -16.48 7.46
C GLY A 138 -16.33 -16.51 5.95
N THR A 139 -15.58 -15.73 5.19
CA THR A 139 -15.73 -15.61 3.74
C THR A 139 -14.41 -15.74 2.98
N SER A 140 -13.29 -15.90 3.70
CA SER A 140 -11.97 -15.93 3.10
C SER A 140 -11.81 -17.10 2.13
N ILE A 141 -11.04 -16.87 1.07
CA ILE A 141 -10.68 -17.86 0.07
C ILE A 141 -9.15 -17.94 -0.03
N GLN A 142 -8.65 -18.99 -0.65
CA GLN A 142 -7.21 -19.08 -0.88
C GLN A 142 -6.74 -17.90 -1.74
N TYR A 143 -5.69 -17.21 -1.28
CA TYR A 143 -5.17 -16.07 -2.00
C TYR A 143 -4.54 -16.50 -3.33
N ASN A 144 -4.87 -15.76 -4.38
CA ASN A 144 -4.29 -15.99 -5.71
C ASN A 144 -2.99 -15.20 -5.83
N TYR A 145 -1.86 -15.86 -5.61
CA TYR A 145 -0.54 -15.23 -5.68
C TYR A 145 -0.17 -14.74 -7.08
N GLU A 146 -0.90 -15.13 -8.10
CA GLU A 146 -0.70 -14.57 -9.44
C GLU A 146 -0.92 -13.06 -9.46
N ASN A 147 -1.77 -12.54 -8.57
CA ASN A 147 -1.99 -11.10 -8.46
C ASN A 147 -0.72 -10.35 -8.04
N SER A 148 0.21 -11.00 -7.37
CA SER A 148 1.44 -10.36 -6.91
C SER A 148 2.61 -10.51 -7.87
N LYS A 149 2.47 -11.30 -8.94
CA LYS A 149 3.54 -11.53 -9.91
C LYS A 149 3.64 -10.41 -10.92
N MET A 150 4.81 -9.82 -11.04
CA MET A 150 5.06 -8.75 -12.00
C MET A 150 5.21 -9.26 -13.43
N THR A 151 5.55 -10.53 -13.61
CA THR A 151 5.70 -11.11 -14.94
C THR A 151 4.41 -11.05 -15.75
N ALA A 152 3.27 -11.29 -15.13
CA ALA A 152 1.97 -11.18 -15.80
C ALA A 152 1.74 -9.76 -16.31
N PHE A 153 2.11 -8.76 -15.52
CA PHE A 153 2.02 -7.36 -15.90
C PHE A 153 2.99 -7.03 -17.04
N ASN A 154 4.23 -7.55 -16.97
CA ASN A 154 5.26 -7.27 -17.96
C ASN A 154 4.93 -7.86 -19.33
N ASN A 155 4.09 -8.86 -19.40
CA ASN A 155 3.66 -9.49 -20.65
C ASN A 155 2.54 -8.73 -21.34
N ILE A 156 2.02 -7.71 -20.72
CA ILE A 156 1.02 -6.82 -21.30
C ILE A 156 1.77 -5.74 -22.09
N LYS A 157 1.76 -5.86 -23.37
CA LYS A 157 2.50 -4.95 -24.25
C LYS A 157 1.56 -4.14 -25.13
#